data_ba9faf97ff02be5a7852503d4aa425fe
#
_entry.id   ba9faf97ff02be5a7852503d4aa425fe
#
_cell.length_a   1.000
_cell.length_b   1.000
_cell.length_c   1.000
_cell.angle_alpha   90.00
_cell.angle_beta   90.00
_cell.angle_gamma   90.00
#
_symmetry.space_group_name_H-M   'P 1'
#
loop_
_entity.id
_entity.type
_entity.pdbx_description
1 polymer ?
#
loop_
_entity_poly.entity_id
_entity_poly.type
_entity_poly.pdbx_seq_one_letter_code
_entity_poly.pdbx_strand_id
1 'polypeptide(L)'
;MQAGILIIGSIFWDQNEIRSAWRQSRLRMADAIDVAVPIRYGRAAISRANTYTMVFSTKAPLGTAKVVPCQAEIKSFDDLLIEAKALWLSESMKTESDSISAHWGCTELKVKDASNTLAAQWAQYTADYRADYALDHADDEAPALDASGLLQMPWPSKTNGEALTEVDLLLCIANRPTLRHGDYVGPDDIALAWLKNSSYDDYFYKNRENGIKTFQDDEILGAFWAAQPGGCGGPMF
;
A
#
# COMPACT_ATOMS: atom_id res chain seq x y z
N MET A 1 -20.56 -0.35 10.76
CA MET A 1 -19.93 0.09 9.50
C MET A 1 -19.08 -1.03 8.94
N GLN A 2 -19.02 -1.13 7.62
CA GLN A 2 -18.16 -2.10 6.97
C GLN A 2 -16.77 -1.51 6.72
N ALA A 3 -15.74 -2.13 7.32
CA ALA A 3 -14.36 -1.80 6.99
C ALA A 3 -13.85 -2.61 5.80
N GLY A 4 -12.93 -2.04 5.05
CA GLY A 4 -12.13 -2.73 4.04
C GLY A 4 -10.65 -2.50 4.26
N ILE A 5 -9.82 -3.44 3.81
CA ILE A 5 -8.37 -3.26 3.76
C ILE A 5 -7.98 -2.88 2.34
N LEU A 6 -7.36 -1.71 2.19
CA LEU A 6 -6.79 -1.26 0.92
C LEU A 6 -5.35 -1.78 0.80
N ILE A 7 -5.12 -2.62 -0.17
CA ILE A 7 -3.87 -3.36 -0.36
C ILE A 7 -3.20 -2.96 -1.68
N ILE A 8 -1.97 -2.48 -1.61
CA ILE A 8 -1.17 -2.02 -2.75
C ILE A 8 0.07 -2.89 -2.99
N GLY A 9 0.13 -4.09 -2.43
CA GLY A 9 1.34 -4.92 -2.56
C GLY A 9 1.18 -6.35 -2.05
N SER A 10 2.32 -6.94 -1.67
CA SER A 10 2.47 -8.38 -1.44
C SER A 10 1.62 -8.97 -0.32
N ILE A 11 1.14 -8.19 0.62
CA ILE A 11 0.28 -8.70 1.70
C ILE A 11 -1.00 -9.36 1.17
N PHE A 12 -1.39 -9.06 -0.08
CA PHE A 12 -2.54 -9.67 -0.74
C PHE A 12 -2.30 -11.14 -1.10
N TRP A 13 -1.11 -11.49 -1.59
CA TRP A 13 -0.80 -12.79 -2.18
C TRP A 13 0.32 -13.56 -1.47
N ASP A 14 1.14 -12.93 -0.65
CA ASP A 14 2.27 -13.55 0.04
C ASP A 14 1.79 -14.70 0.94
N GLN A 15 2.43 -15.88 0.80
CA GLN A 15 2.06 -17.11 1.48
C GLN A 15 2.73 -17.29 2.86
N ASN A 16 3.35 -16.24 3.40
CA ASN A 16 3.82 -16.27 4.78
C ASN A 16 2.67 -16.66 5.73
N GLU A 17 2.96 -17.51 6.71
CA GLU A 17 1.95 -18.09 7.61
C GLU A 17 1.14 -17.01 8.36
N ILE A 18 1.80 -15.96 8.87
CA ILE A 18 1.14 -14.87 9.60
C ILE A 18 0.17 -14.13 8.67
N ARG A 19 0.62 -13.78 7.44
CA ARG A 19 -0.20 -13.11 6.44
C ARG A 19 -1.37 -13.96 5.98
N SER A 20 -1.13 -15.24 5.73
CA SER A 20 -2.16 -16.20 5.32
C SER A 20 -3.22 -16.41 6.40
N ALA A 21 -2.81 -16.60 7.66
CA ALA A 21 -3.71 -16.74 8.79
C ALA A 21 -4.54 -15.47 9.01
N TRP A 22 -3.92 -14.29 8.90
CA TRP A 22 -4.63 -13.02 8.99
C TRP A 22 -5.69 -12.87 7.90
N ARG A 23 -5.35 -13.10 6.63
CA ARG A 23 -6.32 -13.03 5.53
C ARG A 23 -7.49 -13.99 5.74
N GLN A 24 -7.21 -15.24 6.12
CA GLN A 24 -8.24 -16.26 6.33
C GLN A 24 -9.18 -15.94 7.49
N SER A 25 -8.64 -15.38 8.58
CA SER A 25 -9.43 -15.12 9.79
C SER A 25 -10.12 -13.76 9.81
N ARG A 26 -9.68 -12.80 9.00
CA ARG A 26 -10.13 -11.41 9.08
C ARG A 26 -10.77 -10.85 7.81
N LEU A 27 -10.47 -11.42 6.64
CA LEU A 27 -10.86 -10.84 5.37
C LEU A 27 -11.79 -11.75 4.58
N ARG A 28 -12.71 -11.14 3.85
CA ARG A 28 -13.54 -11.81 2.84
C ARG A 28 -12.82 -11.79 1.50
N MET A 29 -11.79 -12.63 1.34
CA MET A 29 -10.92 -12.63 0.17
C MET A 29 -11.66 -12.87 -1.16
N ALA A 30 -12.77 -13.62 -1.14
CA ALA A 30 -13.60 -13.85 -2.32
C ALA A 30 -14.34 -12.59 -2.80
N ASP A 31 -14.50 -11.60 -1.92
CA ASP A 31 -15.17 -10.32 -2.19
C ASP A 31 -14.16 -9.20 -2.50
N ALA A 32 -12.92 -9.54 -2.88
CA ALA A 32 -11.90 -8.56 -3.23
C ALA A 32 -12.32 -7.72 -4.45
N ILE A 33 -12.17 -6.41 -4.33
CA ILE A 33 -12.61 -5.42 -5.33
C ILE A 33 -11.38 -4.71 -5.90
N ASP A 34 -11.29 -4.64 -7.23
CA ASP A 34 -10.29 -3.83 -7.91
C ASP A 34 -10.66 -2.35 -7.88
N VAL A 35 -9.73 -1.54 -7.34
CA VAL A 35 -9.95 -0.10 -7.19
C VAL A 35 -8.80 0.71 -7.80
N ALA A 36 -9.14 1.90 -8.27
CA ALA A 36 -8.19 2.87 -8.79
C ALA A 36 -7.69 3.77 -7.66
N VAL A 37 -6.37 3.83 -7.46
CA VAL A 37 -5.73 4.64 -6.41
C VAL A 37 -4.39 5.24 -6.89
N PRO A 38 -3.99 6.42 -6.37
CA PRO A 38 -2.74 7.06 -6.75
C PRO A 38 -1.56 6.37 -6.02
N ILE A 39 -0.92 5.43 -6.72
CA ILE A 39 0.20 4.63 -6.22
C ILE A 39 1.35 4.58 -7.21
N ARG A 40 2.56 4.45 -6.67
CA ARG A 40 3.78 4.30 -7.45
C ARG A 40 4.81 3.46 -6.71
N TYR A 41 5.85 3.00 -7.41
CA TYR A 41 7.05 2.51 -6.73
C TYR A 41 7.81 3.68 -6.12
N GLY A 42 8.18 3.57 -4.84
CA GLY A 42 8.80 4.70 -4.15
C GLY A 42 9.56 4.36 -2.88
N ARG A 43 9.47 3.13 -2.35
CA ARG A 43 10.16 2.73 -1.13
C ARG A 43 11.21 1.67 -1.40
N ALA A 44 12.49 1.97 -1.10
CA ALA A 44 13.55 0.97 -1.08
C ALA A 44 13.36 0.04 0.14
N ALA A 45 13.03 -1.23 -0.10
CA ALA A 45 12.77 -2.20 0.95
C ALA A 45 14.03 -3.02 1.28
N ILE A 46 14.60 -2.83 2.47
CA ILE A 46 15.80 -3.55 2.93
C ILE A 46 15.56 -5.08 2.90
N SER A 47 14.38 -5.53 3.34
CA SER A 47 13.98 -6.95 3.30
C SER A 47 13.91 -7.55 1.89
N ARG A 48 13.99 -6.71 0.86
CA ARG A 48 14.00 -7.08 -0.55
C ARG A 48 15.27 -6.60 -1.26
N ALA A 49 16.40 -6.59 -0.54
CA ALA A 49 17.71 -6.16 -1.03
C ALA A 49 17.70 -4.77 -1.70
N ASN A 50 16.99 -3.82 -1.10
CA ASN A 50 16.81 -2.42 -1.56
C ASN A 50 16.12 -2.29 -2.93
N THR A 51 15.32 -3.27 -3.33
CA THR A 51 14.39 -3.09 -4.44
C THR A 51 13.17 -2.26 -4.01
N TYR A 52 12.46 -1.70 -4.99
CA TYR A 52 11.42 -0.72 -4.70
C TYR A 52 10.04 -1.37 -4.57
N THR A 53 9.32 -0.99 -3.52
CA THR A 53 7.92 -1.37 -3.27
C THR A 53 6.99 -0.17 -3.43
N MET A 54 5.69 -0.44 -3.54
CA MET A 54 4.68 0.58 -3.79
C MET A 54 4.43 1.46 -2.55
N VAL A 55 4.14 2.73 -2.83
CA VAL A 55 3.73 3.76 -1.86
C VAL A 55 2.52 4.52 -2.41
N PHE A 56 1.76 5.16 -1.52
CA PHE A 56 0.78 6.18 -1.92
C PHE A 56 1.51 7.48 -2.29
N SER A 57 1.00 8.19 -3.30
CA SER A 57 1.53 9.47 -3.74
C SER A 57 0.37 10.33 -4.25
N THR A 58 0.20 11.54 -3.71
CA THR A 58 -0.95 12.40 -4.02
C THR A 58 -0.98 12.90 -5.47
N LYS A 59 0.17 12.87 -6.16
CA LYS A 59 0.31 13.27 -7.58
C LYS A 59 0.47 12.11 -8.56
N ALA A 60 0.66 10.88 -8.06
CA ALA A 60 0.79 9.74 -8.97
C ALA A 60 -0.48 9.56 -9.81
N PRO A 61 -0.36 9.24 -11.11
CA PRO A 61 -1.46 8.68 -11.86
C PRO A 61 -2.06 7.46 -11.18
N LEU A 62 -3.33 7.19 -11.45
CA LEU A 62 -4.03 6.07 -10.84
C LEU A 62 -3.42 4.73 -11.28
N GLY A 63 -3.09 3.91 -10.30
CA GLY A 63 -2.81 2.50 -10.46
C GLY A 63 -4.01 1.66 -10.01
N THR A 64 -3.84 0.35 -9.99
CA THR A 64 -4.86 -0.61 -9.51
C THR A 64 -4.40 -1.25 -8.22
N ALA A 65 -5.30 -1.27 -7.23
CA ALA A 65 -5.12 -1.91 -5.93
C ALA A 65 -6.31 -2.79 -5.59
N LYS A 66 -6.28 -3.46 -4.45
CA LYS A 66 -7.39 -4.28 -3.95
C LYS A 66 -7.99 -3.64 -2.70
N VAL A 67 -9.31 -3.61 -2.64
CA VAL A 67 -10.07 -3.44 -1.40
C VAL A 67 -10.68 -4.78 -1.03
N VAL A 68 -10.34 -5.28 0.15
CA VAL A 68 -10.89 -6.54 0.67
C VAL A 68 -11.71 -6.24 1.91
N PRO A 69 -13.04 -6.49 1.91
CA PRO A 69 -13.87 -6.22 3.07
C PRO A 69 -13.45 -7.07 4.27
N CYS A 70 -13.47 -6.48 5.47
CA CYS A 70 -13.27 -7.22 6.72
C CYS A 70 -14.45 -8.15 6.98
N GLN A 71 -14.21 -9.28 7.69
CA GLN A 71 -15.28 -10.19 8.14
C GLN A 71 -16.13 -9.55 9.22
N ALA A 72 -15.50 -8.82 10.14
CA ALA A 72 -16.18 -8.15 11.24
C ALA A 72 -16.68 -6.75 10.83
N GLU A 73 -17.83 -6.37 11.38
CA GLU A 73 -18.31 -4.98 11.32
C GLU A 73 -17.63 -4.14 12.40
N ILE A 74 -17.36 -2.87 12.06
CA ILE A 74 -16.84 -1.87 13.01
C ILE A 74 -18.03 -1.19 13.69
N LYS A 75 -18.18 -1.40 14.98
CA LYS A 75 -19.22 -0.80 15.83
C LYS A 75 -18.66 0.25 16.79
N SER A 76 -17.37 0.19 17.06
CA SER A 76 -16.66 1.07 18.00
C SER A 76 -15.26 1.40 17.49
N PHE A 77 -14.60 2.33 18.16
CA PHE A 77 -13.19 2.63 17.92
C PHE A 77 -12.28 1.47 18.30
N ASP A 78 -12.64 0.71 19.34
CA ASP A 78 -11.88 -0.49 19.75
C ASP A 78 -11.92 -1.57 18.67
N ASP A 79 -13.06 -1.78 18.00
CA ASP A 79 -13.15 -2.71 16.87
C ASP A 79 -12.21 -2.27 15.73
N LEU A 80 -12.17 -0.96 15.44
CA LEU A 80 -11.27 -0.39 14.43
C LEU A 80 -9.80 -0.63 14.78
N LEU A 81 -9.42 -0.43 16.04
CA LEU A 81 -8.06 -0.66 16.53
C LEU A 81 -7.66 -2.13 16.46
N ILE A 82 -8.60 -3.05 16.72
CA ILE A 82 -8.35 -4.50 16.59
C ILE A 82 -7.97 -4.83 15.13
N GLU A 83 -8.72 -4.32 14.15
CA GLU A 83 -8.42 -4.57 12.74
C GLU A 83 -7.13 -3.86 12.30
N ALA A 84 -6.88 -2.64 12.76
CA ALA A 84 -5.65 -1.90 12.46
C ALA A 84 -4.39 -2.61 13.02
N LYS A 85 -4.45 -3.08 14.25
CA LYS A 85 -3.37 -3.87 14.86
C LYS A 85 -3.15 -5.20 14.16
N ALA A 86 -4.23 -5.90 13.79
CA ALA A 86 -4.13 -7.15 13.05
C ALA A 86 -3.48 -6.97 11.67
N LEU A 87 -3.83 -5.90 10.96
CA LEU A 87 -3.19 -5.51 9.69
C LEU A 87 -1.69 -5.22 9.91
N TRP A 88 -1.35 -4.41 10.93
CA TRP A 88 0.03 -4.08 11.25
C TRP A 88 0.89 -5.31 11.57
N LEU A 89 0.37 -6.22 12.41
CA LEU A 89 1.05 -7.45 12.78
C LEU A 89 1.33 -8.32 11.54
N SER A 90 0.35 -8.42 10.64
CA SER A 90 0.51 -9.20 9.42
C SER A 90 1.54 -8.58 8.45
N GLU A 91 1.61 -7.24 8.34
CA GLU A 91 2.60 -6.57 7.49
C GLU A 91 4.00 -6.60 8.11
N SER A 92 4.11 -6.36 9.40
CA SER A 92 5.38 -6.40 10.12
C SER A 92 5.90 -7.82 10.41
N MET A 93 5.10 -8.84 10.10
CA MET A 93 5.38 -10.27 10.38
C MET A 93 5.71 -10.51 11.86
N LYS A 94 4.99 -9.84 12.75
CA LYS A 94 5.10 -9.97 14.20
C LYS A 94 3.87 -10.67 14.77
N THR A 95 4.04 -11.32 15.91
CA THR A 95 2.94 -11.93 16.68
C THR A 95 2.35 -10.97 17.71
N GLU A 96 3.14 -9.98 18.14
CA GLU A 96 2.75 -8.98 19.15
C GLU A 96 3.32 -7.61 18.81
N SER A 97 2.56 -6.57 19.06
CA SER A 97 3.00 -5.17 19.01
C SER A 97 1.97 -4.27 19.69
N ASP A 98 2.42 -3.33 20.50
CA ASP A 98 1.58 -2.25 21.05
C ASP A 98 1.42 -1.10 20.03
N SER A 99 2.33 -1.00 19.05
CA SER A 99 2.34 0.01 18.01
C SER A 99 1.71 -0.50 16.72
N ILE A 100 1.12 0.42 15.97
CA ILE A 100 0.64 0.21 14.58
C ILE A 100 1.57 0.89 13.56
N SER A 101 2.83 1.12 13.93
CA SER A 101 3.80 1.88 13.14
C SER A 101 5.24 1.43 13.37
N ALA A 102 6.12 1.74 12.42
CA ALA A 102 7.57 1.63 12.50
C ALA A 102 8.20 2.70 11.59
N HIS A 103 9.51 2.92 11.69
CA HIS A 103 10.23 3.93 10.89
C HIS A 103 9.99 3.86 9.37
N TRP A 104 9.49 2.74 8.86
CA TRP A 104 9.27 2.49 7.45
C TRP A 104 7.81 2.62 7.00
N GLY A 105 6.85 2.76 7.92
CA GLY A 105 5.45 2.89 7.59
C GLY A 105 4.54 2.69 8.80
N CYS A 106 3.25 2.84 8.58
CA CYS A 106 2.20 2.80 9.60
C CYS A 106 0.88 2.28 9.02
N THR A 107 0.01 1.81 9.90
CA THR A 107 -1.39 1.58 9.56
C THR A 107 -2.14 2.90 9.57
N GLU A 108 -2.90 3.17 8.51
CA GLU A 108 -3.63 4.41 8.32
C GLU A 108 -5.09 4.18 7.97
N LEU A 109 -5.89 5.22 8.24
CA LEU A 109 -7.33 5.23 8.05
C LEU A 109 -7.71 6.17 6.90
N LYS A 110 -8.65 5.74 6.06
CA LYS A 110 -9.42 6.59 5.16
C LYS A 110 -10.89 6.38 5.44
N VAL A 111 -11.60 7.44 5.74
CA VAL A 111 -13.07 7.42 5.89
C VAL A 111 -13.73 7.97 4.65
N LYS A 112 -14.89 7.42 4.30
CA LYS A 112 -15.70 7.90 3.18
C LYS A 112 -16.36 9.22 3.53
N ASP A 113 -16.89 9.34 4.74
CA ASP A 113 -17.48 10.57 5.29
C ASP A 113 -16.55 11.20 6.32
N ALA A 114 -16.06 12.40 6.02
CA ALA A 114 -15.16 13.14 6.90
C ALA A 114 -15.80 13.54 8.24
N SER A 115 -17.13 13.57 8.34
CA SER A 115 -17.86 13.82 9.60
C SER A 115 -17.89 12.62 10.55
N ASN A 116 -17.33 11.49 10.15
CA ASN A 116 -17.30 10.26 10.92
C ASN A 116 -16.47 10.46 12.20
N THR A 117 -17.08 10.17 13.37
CA THR A 117 -16.44 10.33 14.69
C THR A 117 -15.19 9.44 14.85
N LEU A 118 -15.10 8.33 14.14
CA LEU A 118 -13.90 7.45 14.15
C LEU A 118 -12.67 8.17 13.59
N ALA A 119 -12.84 9.10 12.64
CA ALA A 119 -11.72 9.88 12.11
C ALA A 119 -11.08 10.76 13.19
N ALA A 120 -11.89 11.43 14.02
CA ALA A 120 -11.40 12.26 15.12
C ALA A 120 -10.71 11.41 16.21
N GLN A 121 -11.29 10.25 16.55
CA GLN A 121 -10.70 9.32 17.51
C GLN A 121 -9.39 8.73 16.98
N TRP A 122 -9.32 8.41 15.69
CA TRP A 122 -8.10 7.97 15.02
C TRP A 122 -7.00 9.03 15.08
N ALA A 123 -7.34 10.27 14.73
CA ALA A 123 -6.41 11.39 14.78
C ALA A 123 -5.82 11.59 16.20
N GLN A 124 -6.65 11.47 17.24
CA GLN A 124 -6.19 11.54 18.61
C GLN A 124 -5.29 10.36 18.99
N TYR A 125 -5.69 9.15 18.65
CA TYR A 125 -4.91 7.93 18.94
C TYR A 125 -3.53 7.94 18.28
N THR A 126 -3.46 8.42 17.05
CA THR A 126 -2.22 8.42 16.26
C THR A 126 -1.36 9.66 16.51
N ALA A 127 -1.84 10.69 17.20
CA ALA A 127 -1.10 11.93 17.46
C ALA A 127 0.26 11.70 18.12
N ASP A 128 0.35 10.78 19.08
CA ASP A 128 1.59 10.45 19.79
C ASP A 128 2.62 9.71 18.93
N TYR A 129 2.18 9.04 17.88
CA TYR A 129 3.06 8.30 16.97
C TYR A 129 3.61 9.16 15.83
N ARG A 130 3.02 10.33 15.59
CA ARG A 130 3.27 11.12 14.37
C ARG A 130 4.44 12.06 14.45
N ALA A 131 4.84 12.48 15.63
CA ALA A 131 6.08 13.23 15.78
C ALA A 131 7.28 12.47 15.13
N ASP A 132 7.20 11.13 15.11
CA ASP A 132 8.20 10.26 14.50
C ASP A 132 7.86 9.84 13.05
N TYR A 133 6.66 10.18 12.51
CA TYR A 133 6.10 9.63 11.27
C TYR A 133 5.56 10.67 10.29
N ALA A 134 6.14 11.85 10.20
CA ALA A 134 5.97 12.60 8.97
C ALA A 134 6.45 11.72 7.83
N LEU A 135 5.52 11.16 7.03
CA LEU A 135 5.93 10.46 5.81
C LEU A 135 6.62 11.46 4.91
N ASP A 136 7.82 11.13 4.47
CA ASP A 136 8.48 11.89 3.43
C ASP A 136 7.58 11.90 2.18
N HIS A 137 7.64 12.98 1.42
CA HIS A 137 6.95 13.14 0.15
C HIS A 137 7.86 13.93 -0.79
N ALA A 138 7.63 13.85 -2.09
CA ALA A 138 8.39 14.66 -3.04
C ALA A 138 8.16 16.16 -2.77
N ASP A 139 9.18 16.98 -3.03
CA ASP A 139 9.17 18.43 -2.71
C ASP A 139 8.00 19.17 -3.38
N ASP A 140 7.50 18.61 -4.48
CA ASP A 140 6.43 19.21 -5.29
C ASP A 140 5.04 18.65 -5.01
N GLU A 141 4.87 17.74 -4.04
CA GLU A 141 3.57 17.14 -3.70
C GLU A 141 3.18 17.34 -2.23
N ALA A 142 1.87 17.23 -1.96
CA ALA A 142 1.37 17.19 -0.59
C ALA A 142 1.64 15.82 0.05
N PRO A 143 1.83 15.74 1.38
CA PRO A 143 1.96 14.47 2.08
C PRO A 143 0.81 13.52 1.79
N ALA A 144 1.10 12.22 1.60
CA ALA A 144 0.07 11.19 1.47
C ALA A 144 -0.73 11.01 2.77
N LEU A 145 -0.17 11.43 3.91
CA LEU A 145 -0.84 11.50 5.21
C LEU A 145 -0.87 12.94 5.70
N ASP A 146 -2.02 13.38 6.20
CA ASP A 146 -2.11 14.67 6.86
C ASP A 146 -1.64 14.62 8.32
N ALA A 147 -1.62 15.76 8.98
CA ALA A 147 -1.26 15.87 10.40
C ALA A 147 -2.24 15.13 11.33
N SER A 148 -3.43 14.74 10.86
CA SER A 148 -4.41 13.94 11.60
C SER A 148 -4.27 12.43 11.33
N GLY A 149 -3.35 11.99 10.40
CA GLY A 149 -3.05 10.64 9.99
C GLY A 149 -4.13 9.97 9.19
N LEU A 150 -4.83 10.78 8.53
CA LEU A 150 -5.77 10.29 7.55
C LEU A 150 -5.08 10.28 6.17
N LEU A 151 -5.30 9.21 5.45
CA LEU A 151 -4.78 9.08 4.10
C LEU A 151 -5.38 10.15 3.18
N GLN A 152 -4.52 10.99 2.59
CA GLN A 152 -4.87 12.14 1.76
C GLN A 152 -5.00 11.78 0.28
N MET A 153 -5.91 10.90 -0.05
CA MET A 153 -6.26 10.59 -1.42
C MET A 153 -7.79 10.68 -1.60
N PRO A 154 -8.31 10.83 -2.81
CA PRO A 154 -9.75 10.69 -3.06
C PRO A 154 -10.26 9.32 -2.57
N TRP A 155 -11.56 9.23 -2.24
CA TRP A 155 -12.18 7.92 -2.02
C TRP A 155 -12.05 7.10 -3.31
N PRO A 156 -11.55 5.85 -3.23
CA PRO A 156 -11.31 5.06 -4.44
C PRO A 156 -12.61 4.78 -5.21
N SER A 157 -12.51 4.74 -6.53
CA SER A 157 -13.52 4.14 -7.39
C SER A 157 -13.08 2.74 -7.79
N LYS A 158 -14.03 1.91 -8.19
CA LYS A 158 -13.73 0.62 -8.84
C LYS A 158 -13.05 0.88 -10.19
N THR A 159 -12.25 -0.06 -10.65
CA THR A 159 -11.52 0.08 -11.94
C THR A 159 -12.45 0.16 -13.16
N ASN A 160 -13.69 -0.28 -13.03
CA ASN A 160 -14.74 -0.09 -14.05
C ASN A 160 -15.41 1.29 -14.01
N GLY A 161 -14.99 2.19 -13.11
CA GLY A 161 -15.52 3.54 -12.94
C GLY A 161 -16.70 3.64 -11.98
N GLU A 162 -17.23 2.54 -11.46
CA GLU A 162 -18.31 2.56 -10.47
C GLU A 162 -17.81 3.07 -9.10
N ALA A 163 -18.73 3.62 -8.30
CA ALA A 163 -18.42 4.01 -6.94
C ALA A 163 -18.17 2.78 -6.05
N LEU A 164 -17.18 2.88 -5.18
CA LEU A 164 -16.95 1.89 -4.12
C LEU A 164 -17.97 2.11 -3.00
N THR A 165 -18.96 1.25 -2.90
CA THR A 165 -20.08 1.34 -1.95
C THR A 165 -20.11 0.23 -0.91
N GLU A 166 -19.31 -0.80 -1.06
CA GLU A 166 -19.28 -2.01 -0.24
C GLU A 166 -18.64 -1.80 1.13
N VAL A 167 -17.92 -0.69 1.30
CA VAL A 167 -17.22 -0.32 2.54
C VAL A 167 -17.42 1.16 2.87
N ASP A 168 -17.36 1.48 4.16
CA ASP A 168 -17.54 2.83 4.71
C ASP A 168 -16.21 3.48 5.12
N LEU A 169 -15.20 2.63 5.40
CA LEU A 169 -13.86 3.05 5.78
C LEU A 169 -12.81 2.05 5.26
N LEU A 170 -11.60 2.53 5.08
CA LEU A 170 -10.46 1.74 4.63
C LEU A 170 -9.31 1.85 5.63
N LEU A 171 -8.73 0.71 5.99
CA LEU A 171 -7.42 0.64 6.62
C LEU A 171 -6.39 0.26 5.56
N CYS A 172 -5.20 0.81 5.65
CA CYS A 172 -4.09 0.47 4.75
C CYS A 172 -2.74 0.57 5.47
N ILE A 173 -1.70 0.03 4.86
CA ILE A 173 -0.32 0.32 5.25
C ILE A 173 0.21 1.43 4.37
N ALA A 174 0.48 2.59 4.96
CA ALA A 174 1.20 3.67 4.30
C ALA A 174 2.70 3.49 4.52
N ASN A 175 3.42 3.22 3.44
CA ASN A 175 4.86 3.07 3.44
C ASN A 175 5.54 4.44 3.31
N ARG A 176 6.64 4.64 4.06
CA ARG A 176 7.50 5.82 3.93
C ARG A 176 8.29 5.76 2.63
N PRO A 177 8.19 6.74 1.74
CA PRO A 177 9.00 6.81 0.54
C PRO A 177 10.49 6.91 0.84
N THR A 178 11.30 6.45 -0.11
CA THR A 178 12.75 6.67 -0.16
C THR A 178 13.03 7.63 -1.30
N LEU A 179 13.25 8.89 -0.98
CA LEU A 179 13.46 9.94 -1.96
C LEU A 179 14.96 10.09 -2.28
N ARG A 180 15.26 10.56 -3.49
CA ARG A 180 16.59 11.03 -3.90
C ARG A 180 16.50 12.48 -4.30
N HIS A 181 17.22 13.37 -3.62
CA HIS A 181 17.20 14.80 -3.87
C HIS A 181 15.80 15.44 -3.89
N GLY A 182 14.92 14.98 -2.98
CA GLY A 182 13.54 15.45 -2.89
C GLY A 182 12.55 14.78 -3.85
N ASP A 183 13.00 13.85 -4.72
CA ASP A 183 12.17 13.20 -5.71
C ASP A 183 12.09 11.69 -5.56
N TYR A 184 11.03 11.11 -6.11
CA TYR A 184 10.93 9.66 -6.29
C TYR A 184 11.91 9.16 -7.36
N VAL A 185 12.38 7.95 -7.16
CA VAL A 185 13.21 7.28 -8.18
C VAL A 185 12.40 6.98 -9.45
N GLY A 186 13.08 7.08 -10.59
CA GLY A 186 12.51 6.78 -11.90
C GLY A 186 12.49 5.29 -12.24
N PRO A 187 11.78 4.90 -13.32
CA PRO A 187 11.69 3.52 -13.79
C PRO A 187 13.06 2.87 -14.05
N ASP A 188 14.03 3.60 -14.58
CA ASP A 188 15.39 3.10 -14.85
C ASP A 188 16.11 2.68 -13.56
N ASP A 189 16.04 3.49 -12.51
CA ASP A 189 16.65 3.18 -11.21
C ASP A 189 15.98 1.95 -10.56
N ILE A 190 14.67 1.82 -10.70
CA ILE A 190 13.90 0.69 -10.21
C ILE A 190 14.32 -0.59 -10.97
N ALA A 191 14.43 -0.52 -12.30
CA ALA A 191 14.88 -1.62 -13.13
C ALA A 191 16.32 -2.05 -12.81
N LEU A 192 17.23 -1.08 -12.60
CA LEU A 192 18.61 -1.37 -12.19
C LEU A 192 18.71 -2.01 -10.79
N ALA A 193 17.84 -1.61 -9.86
CA ALA A 193 17.75 -2.26 -8.56
C ALA A 193 17.23 -3.70 -8.69
N TRP A 194 16.26 -3.91 -9.57
CA TRP A 194 15.70 -5.24 -9.89
C TRP A 194 16.76 -6.17 -10.48
N LEU A 195 17.52 -5.74 -11.48
CA LEU A 195 18.58 -6.54 -12.11
C LEU A 195 19.63 -7.06 -11.11
N LYS A 196 19.84 -6.36 -10.01
CA LYS A 196 20.75 -6.79 -8.94
C LYS A 196 20.16 -7.82 -7.99
N ASN A 197 18.87 -8.11 -8.09
CA ASN A 197 18.17 -8.97 -7.15
C ASN A 197 16.99 -9.73 -7.81
N SER A 198 17.24 -10.95 -8.27
CA SER A 198 16.23 -11.80 -8.90
C SER A 198 15.02 -12.14 -8.01
N SER A 199 15.16 -12.04 -6.67
CA SER A 199 14.01 -12.27 -5.77
C SER A 199 12.91 -11.20 -5.91
N TYR A 200 13.19 -10.10 -6.62
CA TYR A 200 12.21 -9.08 -6.92
C TYR A 200 11.21 -9.51 -8.00
N ASP A 201 11.57 -10.50 -8.83
CA ASP A 201 10.68 -11.05 -9.86
C ASP A 201 9.32 -11.43 -9.27
N ASP A 202 9.35 -12.15 -8.15
CA ASP A 202 8.13 -12.54 -7.43
C ASP A 202 7.28 -11.34 -7.02
N TYR A 203 7.90 -10.26 -6.49
CA TYR A 203 7.15 -9.08 -6.08
C TYR A 203 6.50 -8.39 -7.27
N PHE A 204 7.23 -8.18 -8.35
CA PHE A 204 6.75 -7.48 -9.53
C PHE A 204 5.66 -8.28 -10.26
N TYR A 205 5.96 -9.53 -10.62
CA TYR A 205 5.05 -10.35 -11.40
C TYR A 205 3.81 -10.78 -10.62
N LYS A 206 3.94 -11.21 -9.35
CA LYS A 206 2.78 -11.59 -8.54
C LYS A 206 1.84 -10.44 -8.23
N ASN A 207 2.34 -9.21 -8.08
CA ASN A 207 1.44 -8.06 -8.00
C ASN A 207 0.63 -7.91 -9.30
N ARG A 208 1.29 -7.96 -10.47
CA ARG A 208 0.61 -7.85 -11.77
C ARG A 208 -0.39 -8.99 -12.01
N GLU A 209 -0.03 -10.23 -11.71
CA GLU A 209 -0.91 -11.41 -11.79
C GLU A 209 -2.16 -11.26 -10.92
N ASN A 210 -2.03 -10.61 -9.77
CA ASN A 210 -3.14 -10.32 -8.87
C ASN A 210 -3.84 -9.00 -9.20
N GLY A 211 -3.53 -8.34 -10.33
CA GLY A 211 -4.16 -7.10 -10.76
C GLY A 211 -3.72 -5.86 -9.99
N ILE A 212 -2.65 -5.93 -9.19
CA ILE A 212 -2.07 -4.78 -8.48
C ILE A 212 -0.99 -4.18 -9.38
N LYS A 213 -1.20 -2.94 -9.86
CA LYS A 213 -0.35 -2.31 -10.87
C LYS A 213 -0.19 -0.82 -10.61
N THR A 214 0.96 -0.28 -10.97
CA THR A 214 1.19 1.17 -11.03
C THR A 214 1.22 1.65 -12.48
N PHE A 215 1.17 2.95 -12.68
CA PHE A 215 1.38 3.56 -14.00
C PHE A 215 2.81 3.34 -14.54
N GLN A 216 3.76 2.99 -13.67
CA GLN A 216 5.18 2.81 -14.01
C GLN A 216 5.51 1.40 -14.51
N ASP A 217 4.61 0.44 -14.35
CA ASP A 217 4.91 -0.98 -14.56
C ASP A 217 5.51 -1.28 -15.95
N ASP A 218 4.93 -0.70 -17.01
CA ASP A 218 5.39 -0.99 -18.37
C ASP A 218 6.72 -0.29 -18.69
N GLU A 219 6.96 0.92 -18.14
CA GLU A 219 8.23 1.62 -18.27
C GLU A 219 9.35 0.89 -17.50
N ILE A 220 9.07 0.43 -16.27
CA ILE A 220 10.02 -0.37 -15.48
C ILE A 220 10.39 -1.66 -16.22
N LEU A 221 9.41 -2.34 -16.78
CA LEU A 221 9.64 -3.58 -17.54
C LEU A 221 10.46 -3.32 -18.80
N GLY A 222 10.16 -2.25 -19.52
CA GLY A 222 10.94 -1.81 -20.70
C GLY A 222 12.39 -1.52 -20.33
N ALA A 223 12.63 -0.74 -19.27
CA ALA A 223 13.96 -0.42 -18.78
C ALA A 223 14.72 -1.68 -18.29
N PHE A 224 14.03 -2.60 -17.62
CA PHE A 224 14.60 -3.88 -17.18
C PHE A 224 15.12 -4.71 -18.36
N TRP A 225 14.32 -4.88 -19.42
CA TRP A 225 14.73 -5.63 -20.60
C TRP A 225 15.86 -4.96 -21.39
N ALA A 226 15.81 -3.62 -21.51
CA ALA A 226 16.85 -2.86 -22.19
C ALA A 226 18.22 -2.93 -21.50
N ALA A 227 18.24 -3.07 -20.17
CA ALA A 227 19.45 -3.11 -19.38
C ALA A 227 20.05 -4.54 -19.22
N GLN A 228 19.36 -5.58 -19.71
CA GLN A 228 19.90 -6.96 -19.69
C GLN A 228 21.05 -7.12 -20.71
N PRO A 229 22.17 -7.78 -20.34
CA PRO A 229 23.25 -8.09 -21.28
C PRO A 229 22.74 -8.97 -22.42
N GLY A 230 22.71 -8.45 -23.65
CA GLY A 230 22.22 -9.16 -24.84
C GLY A 230 20.77 -8.86 -25.22
N GLY A 231 20.18 -7.80 -24.66
CA GLY A 231 18.79 -7.38 -24.89
C GLY A 231 18.47 -6.96 -26.32
N CYS A 232 18.29 -7.96 -27.19
CA CYS A 232 17.55 -7.85 -28.45
C CYS A 232 16.40 -8.87 -28.38
N GLY A 233 15.26 -8.45 -27.84
CA GLY A 233 14.04 -9.27 -27.85
C GLY A 233 13.37 -9.37 -26.48
N GLY A 234 12.61 -8.34 -26.11
CA GLY A 234 11.59 -8.52 -25.07
C GLY A 234 10.58 -9.57 -25.50
N PRO A 235 9.92 -10.28 -24.57
CA PRO A 235 8.89 -11.24 -24.93
C PRO A 235 7.77 -10.51 -25.70
N MET A 236 7.48 -10.97 -26.91
CA MET A 236 6.23 -10.63 -27.57
C MET A 236 5.10 -11.31 -26.80
N PHE A 237 4.32 -10.52 -26.06
CA PHE A 237 3.04 -10.93 -25.51
C PHE A 237 1.92 -10.44 -26.41
#